data_f83a3b58c2fd124e2ebad95f4a62d246
#
_entry.id   f83a3b58c2fd124e2ebad95f4a62d246
#
_cell.length_a   1.000
_cell.length_b   1.000
_cell.length_c   1.000
_cell.angle_alpha   90.00
_cell.angle_beta   90.00
_cell.angle_gamma   90.00
#
_symmetry.space_group_name_H-M   'P 1'
#
loop_
_entity.id
_entity.type
_entity.pdbx_description
1 polymer ?
#
loop_
_entity_poly.entity_id
_entity_poly.type
_entity_poly.pdbx_seq_one_letter_code
_entity_poly.pdbx_strand_id
1 'polypeptide(L)'
;VPTAFAISEISTNQRVKGGGEYYIISRSFGLNIGATIGIALFLSQAISVAFYVIAFTEAFEPFFNWVQENYNFILPRQAISLPAMGILSLLILKKGANLGVKALYIVVGVLVVALIMFFLGQTGYSETTRAGITENPIRNFDEFFTIFAIIFPAFTGMTAGVGLSGDLKDPGRSIPKGTLMATFIGFIIYIFIALKLVHSARPSDLINDQLIMSQIAYGGYIIIPLGLAASTISSALGSVMVAPRTLQALGLDDAFPVPNVNNFLKKGKKESNEPYNASLITIMIAFAFVAVGSVNVVASIISMFFMVTYGSLCLISFLNHFGAPPSYRPSFRSKWVISLVGFVFSIYLMFKIDTVYALVAIVLMIVLYSVIAYYHKERKGLEAIFRS
;
A
#
# COMPACT_ATOMS: atom_id res chain seq x y z
N VAL A 1 -5.83 -4.51 10.53
CA VAL A 1 -6.40 -5.78 11.01
C VAL A 1 -7.83 -5.98 10.47
N PRO A 2 -8.84 -5.12 10.71
CA PRO A 2 -10.21 -5.36 10.19
C PRO A 2 -10.26 -5.62 8.69
N THR A 3 -9.55 -4.85 7.89
CA THR A 3 -9.48 -5.01 6.43
C THR A 3 -8.88 -6.36 6.02
N ALA A 4 -7.89 -6.89 6.76
CA ALA A 4 -7.32 -8.21 6.49
C ALA A 4 -8.37 -9.32 6.72
N PHE A 5 -9.21 -9.19 7.75
CA PHE A 5 -10.34 -10.11 7.97
C PHE A 5 -11.39 -9.99 6.86
N ALA A 6 -11.77 -8.77 6.47
CA ALA A 6 -12.73 -8.53 5.40
C ALA A 6 -12.25 -9.12 4.07
N ILE A 7 -11.00 -8.86 3.66
CA ILE A 7 -10.39 -9.43 2.46
C ILE A 7 -10.38 -10.95 2.52
N SER A 8 -9.96 -11.52 3.66
CA SER A 8 -9.89 -12.97 3.85
C SER A 8 -11.25 -13.63 3.71
N GLU A 9 -12.31 -13.01 4.25
CA GLU A 9 -13.67 -13.50 4.12
C GLU A 9 -14.14 -13.47 2.66
N ILE A 10 -14.06 -12.30 2.01
CA ILE A 10 -14.60 -12.10 0.67
C ILE A 10 -13.85 -12.97 -0.35
N SER A 11 -12.52 -13.06 -0.23
CA SER A 11 -11.69 -13.85 -1.15
C SER A 11 -11.94 -15.36 -1.08
N THR A 12 -12.55 -15.85 0.00
CA THR A 12 -12.95 -17.26 0.12
C THR A 12 -14.35 -17.54 -0.44
N ASN A 13 -15.16 -16.51 -0.65
CA ASN A 13 -16.49 -16.67 -1.25
C ASN A 13 -16.43 -16.73 -2.78
N GLN A 14 -15.58 -15.90 -3.38
CA GLN A 14 -15.48 -15.81 -4.84
C GLN A 14 -14.04 -16.03 -5.27
N ARG A 15 -13.85 -16.82 -6.33
CA ARG A 15 -12.53 -17.01 -6.93
C ARG A 15 -12.06 -15.66 -7.52
N VAL A 16 -11.12 -15.02 -6.85
CA VAL A 16 -10.57 -13.74 -7.29
C VAL A 16 -9.76 -13.93 -8.56
N LYS A 17 -10.15 -13.23 -9.63
CA LYS A 17 -9.45 -13.21 -10.92
C LYS A 17 -8.47 -12.03 -10.98
N GLY A 18 -7.77 -11.88 -12.09
CA GLY A 18 -6.89 -10.72 -12.34
C GLY A 18 -7.61 -9.39 -12.10
N GLY A 19 -6.92 -8.42 -11.49
CA GLY A 19 -7.51 -7.17 -11.00
C GLY A 19 -7.81 -7.16 -9.50
N GLY A 20 -7.64 -8.31 -8.81
CA GLY A 20 -7.63 -8.43 -7.35
C GLY A 20 -8.84 -7.81 -6.67
N GLU A 21 -8.61 -6.79 -5.87
CA GLU A 21 -9.65 -6.10 -5.08
C GLU A 21 -10.68 -5.40 -5.94
N TYR A 22 -10.28 -4.82 -7.08
CA TYR A 22 -11.23 -4.25 -8.02
C TYR A 22 -12.27 -5.28 -8.47
N TYR A 23 -11.82 -6.52 -8.75
CA TYR A 23 -12.72 -7.60 -9.12
C TYR A 23 -13.73 -7.89 -8.00
N ILE A 24 -13.26 -7.97 -6.76
CA ILE A 24 -14.11 -8.17 -5.58
C ILE A 24 -15.15 -7.05 -5.46
N ILE A 25 -14.71 -5.80 -5.52
CA ILE A 25 -15.55 -4.61 -5.32
C ILE A 25 -16.60 -4.50 -6.43
N SER A 26 -16.20 -4.67 -7.69
CA SER A 26 -17.08 -4.51 -8.84
C SER A 26 -18.17 -5.59 -8.92
N ARG A 27 -17.88 -6.80 -8.44
CA ARG A 27 -18.86 -7.89 -8.38
C ARG A 27 -19.77 -7.83 -7.15
N SER A 28 -19.36 -7.08 -6.11
CA SER A 28 -20.16 -6.89 -4.89
C SER A 28 -21.07 -5.66 -4.97
N PHE A 29 -20.57 -4.52 -5.45
CA PHE A 29 -21.31 -3.24 -5.51
C PHE A 29 -21.81 -2.85 -6.90
N GLY A 30 -21.56 -3.67 -7.91
CA GLY A 30 -21.84 -3.35 -9.30
C GLY A 30 -20.72 -2.55 -9.98
N LEU A 31 -20.76 -2.53 -11.31
CA LEU A 31 -19.66 -2.02 -12.13
C LEU A 31 -19.41 -0.51 -11.96
N ASN A 32 -20.45 0.32 -11.74
CA ASN A 32 -20.26 1.77 -11.63
C ASN A 32 -19.53 2.14 -10.34
N ILE A 33 -19.95 1.59 -9.19
CA ILE A 33 -19.26 1.81 -7.90
C ILE A 33 -17.89 1.13 -7.93
N GLY A 34 -17.84 -0.09 -8.47
CA GLY A 34 -16.59 -0.84 -8.62
C GLY A 34 -15.57 -0.08 -9.45
N ALA A 35 -15.96 0.52 -10.57
CA ALA A 35 -15.07 1.32 -11.40
C ALA A 35 -14.56 2.57 -10.67
N THR A 36 -15.43 3.25 -9.93
CA THR A 36 -15.06 4.44 -9.15
C THR A 36 -13.99 4.09 -8.09
N ILE A 37 -14.25 3.07 -7.28
CA ILE A 37 -13.31 2.60 -6.25
C ILE A 37 -12.06 1.97 -6.89
N GLY A 38 -12.22 1.28 -8.02
CA GLY A 38 -11.13 0.69 -8.79
C GLY A 38 -10.14 1.73 -9.33
N ILE A 39 -10.62 2.91 -9.73
CA ILE A 39 -9.76 4.04 -10.12
C ILE A 39 -8.99 4.55 -8.90
N ALA A 40 -9.63 4.69 -7.73
CA ALA A 40 -8.96 5.07 -6.50
C ALA A 40 -7.89 4.04 -6.10
N LEU A 41 -8.20 2.75 -6.19
CA LEU A 41 -7.26 1.66 -5.97
C LEU A 41 -6.07 1.72 -6.93
N PHE A 42 -6.34 1.93 -8.22
CA PHE A 42 -5.28 2.10 -9.22
C PHE A 42 -4.37 3.28 -8.89
N LEU A 43 -4.95 4.45 -8.58
CA LEU A 43 -4.19 5.65 -8.24
C LEU A 43 -3.38 5.45 -6.96
N SER A 44 -3.96 4.84 -5.92
CA SER A 44 -3.22 4.54 -4.69
C SER A 44 -1.98 3.69 -4.98
N GLN A 45 -2.11 2.64 -5.78
CA GLN A 45 -1.00 1.76 -6.13
C GLN A 45 0.02 2.44 -7.06
N ALA A 46 -0.43 3.19 -8.07
CA ALA A 46 0.45 3.88 -9.01
C ALA A 46 1.28 4.98 -8.33
N ILE A 47 0.66 5.77 -7.43
CA ILE A 47 1.33 6.81 -6.67
C ILE A 47 2.23 6.20 -5.59
N SER A 48 1.86 5.04 -5.02
CA SER A 48 2.70 4.31 -4.07
C SER A 48 4.05 3.89 -4.66
N VAL A 49 4.12 3.61 -5.96
CA VAL A 49 5.42 3.35 -6.62
C VAL A 49 6.35 4.54 -6.43
N ALA A 50 5.85 5.76 -6.66
CA ALA A 50 6.62 6.99 -6.46
C ALA A 50 7.03 7.17 -4.99
N PHE A 51 6.09 6.98 -4.07
CA PHE A 51 6.36 7.05 -2.64
C PHE A 51 7.53 6.16 -2.23
N TYR A 52 7.53 4.89 -2.63
CA TYR A 52 8.58 3.95 -2.28
C TYR A 52 9.90 4.25 -2.98
N VAL A 53 9.89 4.75 -4.22
CA VAL A 53 11.10 5.17 -4.93
C VAL A 53 11.71 6.43 -4.31
N ILE A 54 10.89 7.37 -3.83
CA ILE A 54 11.39 8.53 -3.08
C ILE A 54 11.96 8.07 -1.73
N ALA A 55 11.23 7.21 -1.00
CA ALA A 55 11.68 6.63 0.26
C ALA A 55 12.98 5.80 0.13
N PHE A 56 13.22 5.18 -1.03
CA PHE A 56 14.49 4.52 -1.33
C PHE A 56 15.68 5.46 -1.21
N THR A 57 15.52 6.75 -1.52
CA THR A 57 16.61 7.72 -1.41
C THR A 57 17.07 7.96 0.02
N GLU A 58 16.22 7.68 1.02
CA GLU A 58 16.57 7.81 2.44
C GLU A 58 17.73 6.86 2.83
N ALA A 59 17.84 5.72 2.16
CA ALA A 59 18.95 4.80 2.36
C ALA A 59 20.30 5.39 1.98
N PHE A 60 20.31 6.46 1.20
CA PHE A 60 21.52 7.17 0.74
C PHE A 60 21.79 8.45 1.53
N GLU A 61 21.11 8.67 2.64
CA GLU A 61 21.34 9.86 3.49
C GLU A 61 22.82 10.07 3.85
N PRO A 62 23.59 9.03 4.21
CA PRO A 62 25.02 9.19 4.47
C PRO A 62 25.80 9.70 3.25
N PHE A 63 25.39 9.32 2.04
CA PHE A 63 25.99 9.80 0.80
C PHE A 63 25.66 11.27 0.52
N PHE A 64 24.40 11.68 0.74
CA PHE A 64 23.99 13.07 0.58
C PHE A 64 24.77 13.98 1.54
N ASN A 65 24.90 13.58 2.81
CA ASN A 65 25.65 14.32 3.82
C ASN A 65 27.14 14.40 3.44
N TRP A 66 27.74 13.31 2.99
CA TRP A 66 29.12 13.30 2.52
C TRP A 66 29.35 14.27 1.34
N VAL A 67 28.43 14.32 0.36
CA VAL A 67 28.51 15.26 -0.77
C VAL A 67 28.42 16.70 -0.27
N GLN A 68 27.51 16.99 0.63
CA GLN A 68 27.32 18.32 1.19
C GLN A 68 28.55 18.79 1.97
N GLU A 69 29.14 17.92 2.79
CA GLU A 69 30.33 18.25 3.59
C GLU A 69 31.61 18.47 2.75
N ASN A 70 31.83 17.64 1.72
CA ASN A 70 33.04 17.69 0.92
C ASN A 70 33.01 18.68 -0.23
N TYR A 71 31.82 18.91 -0.82
CA TYR A 71 31.66 19.74 -2.02
C TYR A 71 30.82 21.00 -1.79
N ASN A 72 30.27 21.18 -0.59
CA ASN A 72 29.35 22.27 -0.24
C ASN A 72 28.17 22.40 -1.22
N PHE A 73 27.71 21.26 -1.73
CA PHE A 73 26.65 21.15 -2.73
C PHE A 73 25.50 20.27 -2.21
N ILE A 74 24.28 20.83 -2.19
CA ILE A 74 23.08 20.09 -1.82
C ILE A 74 22.62 19.32 -3.05
N LEU A 75 22.89 18.01 -3.06
CA LEU A 75 22.44 17.13 -4.12
C LEU A 75 20.92 16.88 -3.99
N PRO A 76 20.11 17.19 -5.02
CA PRO A 76 18.68 16.92 -4.94
C PRO A 76 18.41 15.42 -4.92
N ARG A 77 17.45 14.97 -4.10
CA ARG A 77 17.09 13.54 -3.98
C ARG A 77 16.65 12.91 -5.31
N GLN A 78 16.15 13.74 -6.23
CA GLN A 78 15.80 13.35 -7.60
C GLN A 78 16.99 12.78 -8.40
N ALA A 79 18.22 13.13 -8.03
CA ALA A 79 19.42 12.57 -8.66
C ALA A 79 19.55 11.06 -8.48
N ILE A 80 18.94 10.49 -7.43
CA ILE A 80 18.89 9.03 -7.19
C ILE A 80 17.50 8.47 -7.55
N SER A 81 16.41 9.15 -7.17
CA SER A 81 15.06 8.62 -7.36
C SER A 81 14.66 8.51 -8.83
N LEU A 82 15.01 9.46 -9.69
CA LEU A 82 14.67 9.39 -11.12
C LEU A 82 15.40 8.25 -11.84
N PRO A 83 16.73 8.04 -11.70
CA PRO A 83 17.39 6.86 -12.23
C PRO A 83 16.84 5.54 -11.66
N ALA A 84 16.56 5.48 -10.35
CA ALA A 84 15.98 4.29 -9.73
C ALA A 84 14.61 3.96 -10.32
N MET A 85 13.73 4.97 -10.52
CA MET A 85 12.46 4.80 -11.22
C MET A 85 12.65 4.34 -12.66
N GLY A 86 13.65 4.87 -13.36
CA GLY A 86 14.01 4.46 -14.73
C GLY A 86 14.39 2.97 -14.81
N ILE A 87 15.27 2.53 -13.90
CA ILE A 87 15.69 1.12 -13.81
C ILE A 87 14.50 0.22 -13.50
N LEU A 88 13.69 0.57 -12.51
CA LEU A 88 12.48 -0.17 -12.13
C LEU A 88 11.53 -0.31 -13.32
N SER A 89 11.28 0.79 -14.04
CA SER A 89 10.42 0.82 -15.23
C SER A 89 10.95 -0.09 -16.34
N LEU A 90 12.24 -0.04 -16.63
CA LEU A 90 12.87 -0.89 -17.64
C LEU A 90 12.78 -2.38 -17.27
N LEU A 91 12.98 -2.71 -16.00
CA LEU A 91 12.86 -4.09 -15.51
C LEU A 91 11.43 -4.63 -15.71
N ILE A 92 10.41 -3.87 -15.31
CA ILE A 92 9.01 -4.30 -15.43
C ILE A 92 8.58 -4.40 -16.90
N LEU A 93 8.90 -3.39 -17.73
CA LEU A 93 8.50 -3.39 -19.14
C LEU A 93 9.18 -4.50 -19.96
N LYS A 94 10.44 -4.85 -19.63
CA LYS A 94 11.20 -5.89 -20.36
C LYS A 94 10.92 -7.29 -19.87
N LYS A 95 10.93 -7.51 -18.55
CA LYS A 95 10.92 -8.86 -17.94
C LYS A 95 9.61 -9.24 -17.25
N GLY A 96 8.69 -8.27 -17.06
CA GLY A 96 7.38 -8.50 -16.46
C GLY A 96 7.43 -8.91 -14.99
N ALA A 97 6.30 -9.42 -14.47
CA ALA A 97 6.09 -9.73 -13.05
C ALA A 97 6.96 -10.91 -12.53
N ASN A 98 7.35 -11.85 -13.38
CA ASN A 98 8.09 -13.05 -12.94
C ASN A 98 9.44 -12.73 -12.29
N LEU A 99 10.15 -11.71 -12.77
CA LEU A 99 11.40 -11.27 -12.16
C LEU A 99 11.14 -10.57 -10.82
N GLY A 100 10.07 -9.79 -10.75
CA GLY A 100 9.67 -9.09 -9.52
C GLY A 100 9.45 -10.06 -8.37
N VAL A 101 8.70 -11.13 -8.58
CA VAL A 101 8.44 -12.15 -7.55
C VAL A 101 9.72 -12.82 -7.07
N LYS A 102 10.66 -13.16 -7.96
CA LYS A 102 11.95 -13.75 -7.56
C LYS A 102 12.80 -12.78 -6.73
N ALA A 103 12.81 -11.50 -7.10
CA ALA A 103 13.52 -10.47 -6.35
C ALA A 103 12.97 -10.30 -4.93
N LEU A 104 11.65 -10.49 -4.72
CA LEU A 104 11.03 -10.39 -3.39
C LEU A 104 11.62 -11.39 -2.38
N TYR A 105 11.99 -12.60 -2.78
CA TYR A 105 12.62 -13.57 -1.87
C TYR A 105 13.98 -13.10 -1.36
N ILE A 106 14.79 -12.49 -2.24
CA ILE A 106 16.11 -11.94 -1.85
C ILE A 106 15.91 -10.78 -0.89
N VAL A 107 14.97 -9.89 -1.21
CA VAL A 107 14.66 -8.72 -0.39
C VAL A 107 14.17 -9.12 1.00
N VAL A 108 13.26 -10.09 1.09
CA VAL A 108 12.80 -10.61 2.39
C VAL A 108 13.97 -11.18 3.20
N GLY A 109 14.90 -11.89 2.55
CA GLY A 109 16.12 -12.36 3.22
C GLY A 109 16.96 -11.21 3.81
N VAL A 110 17.19 -10.15 3.03
CA VAL A 110 17.92 -8.95 3.51
C VAL A 110 17.18 -8.28 4.66
N LEU A 111 15.85 -8.15 4.57
CA LEU A 111 15.02 -7.58 5.65
C LEU A 111 15.11 -8.38 6.95
N VAL A 112 15.02 -9.70 6.86
CA VAL A 112 15.11 -10.57 8.03
C VAL A 112 16.49 -10.42 8.68
N VAL A 113 17.58 -10.39 7.91
CA VAL A 113 18.92 -10.16 8.42
C VAL A 113 19.03 -8.78 9.08
N ALA A 114 18.52 -7.73 8.43
CA ALA A 114 18.54 -6.38 8.99
C ALA A 114 17.76 -6.29 10.32
N LEU A 115 16.60 -6.94 10.43
CA LEU A 115 15.82 -7.00 11.67
C LEU A 115 16.57 -7.77 12.78
N ILE A 116 17.16 -8.90 12.46
CA ILE A 116 17.96 -9.67 13.44
C ILE A 116 19.12 -8.83 13.97
N MET A 117 19.88 -8.18 13.08
CA MET A 117 20.99 -7.29 13.45
C MET A 117 20.53 -6.09 14.29
N PHE A 118 19.35 -5.53 13.98
CA PHE A 118 18.76 -4.47 14.78
C PHE A 118 18.39 -4.94 16.18
N PHE A 119 17.78 -6.12 16.34
CA PHE A 119 17.41 -6.64 17.65
C PHE A 119 18.62 -7.10 18.49
N LEU A 120 19.69 -7.56 17.83
CA LEU A 120 20.94 -7.95 18.51
C LEU A 120 21.80 -6.75 18.92
N GLY A 121 21.62 -5.59 18.27
CA GLY A 121 22.39 -4.41 18.57
C GLY A 121 22.15 -3.88 19.99
N GLN A 122 23.15 -3.22 20.54
CA GLN A 122 23.12 -2.61 21.87
C GLN A 122 23.72 -1.21 21.80
N THR A 123 23.24 -0.31 22.65
CA THR A 123 23.77 1.06 22.80
C THR A 123 24.14 1.29 24.26
N GLY A 124 25.06 2.24 24.52
CA GLY A 124 25.39 2.63 25.89
C GLY A 124 24.18 3.11 26.70
N TYR A 125 23.15 3.61 26.03
CA TYR A 125 21.90 4.03 26.65
C TYR A 125 21.09 2.83 27.17
N SER A 126 21.05 1.73 26.43
CA SER A 126 20.33 0.52 26.82
C SER A 126 20.92 -0.16 28.05
N GLU A 127 22.21 0.04 28.32
CA GLU A 127 22.91 -0.52 29.50
C GLU A 127 22.61 0.28 30.79
N THR A 128 22.38 1.59 30.65
CA THR A 128 22.25 2.52 31.79
C THR A 128 20.82 2.86 32.17
N THR A 129 19.86 2.64 31.28
CA THR A 129 18.49 3.14 31.47
C THR A 129 17.48 1.99 31.44
N ARG A 130 16.89 1.70 32.59
CA ARG A 130 15.61 0.99 32.68
C ARG A 130 14.50 2.04 32.44
N ALA A 131 14.33 2.47 31.20
CA ALA A 131 13.28 3.40 30.84
C ALA A 131 11.91 2.72 31.05
N GLY A 132 11.14 3.23 31.97
CA GLY A 132 9.75 2.83 32.15
C GLY A 132 8.95 3.30 30.92
N ILE A 133 8.16 2.41 30.36
CA ILE A 133 7.23 2.70 29.23
C ILE A 133 6.22 3.83 29.59
N THR A 134 6.19 4.22 30.86
CA THR A 134 5.16 5.10 31.46
C THR A 134 5.50 6.60 31.46
N GLU A 135 6.69 7.01 31.03
CA GLU A 135 7.15 8.40 31.26
C GLU A 135 6.60 9.45 30.29
N ASN A 136 6.01 9.06 29.16
CA ASN A 136 5.39 10.01 28.23
C ASN A 136 3.95 9.58 27.86
N PRO A 137 2.95 9.89 28.71
CA PRO A 137 1.56 9.67 28.33
C PRO A 137 1.20 10.54 27.12
N ILE A 138 0.35 10.01 26.23
CA ILE A 138 -0.24 10.78 25.13
C ILE A 138 -0.97 11.98 25.75
N ARG A 139 -0.39 13.17 25.61
CA ARG A 139 -0.96 14.40 26.18
C ARG A 139 -1.96 15.07 25.26
N ASN A 140 -1.85 14.81 23.96
CA ASN A 140 -2.71 15.41 22.94
C ASN A 140 -3.09 14.37 21.89
N PHE A 141 -4.39 14.13 21.72
CA PHE A 141 -4.89 13.18 20.72
C PHE A 141 -4.66 13.65 19.28
N ASP A 142 -4.60 14.95 19.02
CA ASP A 142 -4.35 15.47 17.67
C ASP A 142 -2.89 15.21 17.26
N GLU A 143 -1.93 15.31 18.16
CA GLU A 143 -0.54 14.87 17.90
C GLU A 143 -0.45 13.38 17.62
N PHE A 144 -1.21 12.55 18.36
CA PHE A 144 -1.27 11.12 18.10
C PHE A 144 -1.75 10.82 16.66
N PHE A 145 -2.82 11.48 16.20
CA PHE A 145 -3.35 11.23 14.87
C PHE A 145 -2.42 11.75 13.75
N THR A 146 -1.70 12.83 14.00
CA THR A 146 -0.66 13.32 13.08
C THR A 146 0.46 12.30 12.91
N ILE A 147 0.97 11.76 14.03
CA ILE A 147 2.00 10.69 14.01
C ILE A 147 1.44 9.43 13.36
N PHE A 148 0.20 9.06 13.67
CA PHE A 148 -0.48 7.93 13.06
C PHE A 148 -0.55 8.08 11.53
N ALA A 149 -0.86 9.28 11.03
CA ALA A 149 -0.90 9.58 9.61
C ALA A 149 0.45 9.33 8.91
N ILE A 150 1.53 9.76 9.54
CA ILE A 150 2.90 9.58 9.02
C ILE A 150 3.28 8.09 8.99
N ILE A 151 2.91 7.33 10.02
CA ILE A 151 3.25 5.90 10.14
C ILE A 151 2.31 5.02 9.29
N PHE A 152 1.08 5.47 9.02
CA PHE A 152 0.06 4.65 8.36
C PHE A 152 0.51 3.95 7.07
N PRO A 153 1.25 4.59 6.15
CA PRO A 153 1.74 3.92 4.94
C PRO A 153 2.59 2.67 5.22
N ALA A 154 3.28 2.59 6.35
CA ALA A 154 4.05 1.42 6.75
C ALA A 154 3.18 0.17 7.02
N PHE A 155 1.88 0.35 7.31
CA PHE A 155 0.91 -0.72 7.56
C PHE A 155 0.04 -1.04 6.33
N THR A 156 0.34 -0.46 5.18
CA THR A 156 -0.31 -0.76 3.90
C THR A 156 0.36 -1.94 3.19
N GLY A 157 -0.15 -2.33 2.02
CA GLY A 157 0.45 -3.40 1.21
C GLY A 157 -0.17 -4.79 1.40
N MET A 158 -1.11 -4.99 2.34
CA MET A 158 -1.82 -6.26 2.50
C MET A 158 -2.59 -6.67 1.24
N THR A 159 -2.91 -5.71 0.41
CA THR A 159 -3.65 -5.83 -0.84
C THR A 159 -2.77 -6.32 -2.01
N ALA A 160 -1.45 -6.24 -1.90
CA ALA A 160 -0.54 -6.68 -2.96
C ALA A 160 -0.70 -8.16 -3.30
N GLY A 161 -0.89 -9.03 -2.29
CA GLY A 161 -1.16 -10.45 -2.50
C GLY A 161 -2.47 -10.72 -3.23
N VAL A 162 -3.50 -9.91 -2.95
CA VAL A 162 -4.81 -10.00 -3.63
C VAL A 162 -4.71 -9.49 -5.07
N GLY A 163 -3.96 -8.42 -5.30
CA GLY A 163 -3.70 -7.87 -6.63
C GLY A 163 -2.99 -8.85 -7.58
N LEU A 164 -2.21 -9.78 -7.01
CA LEU A 164 -1.53 -10.84 -7.74
C LEU A 164 -2.31 -12.18 -7.74
N SER A 165 -3.59 -12.18 -7.36
CA SER A 165 -4.42 -13.37 -7.22
C SER A 165 -4.50 -14.24 -8.48
N GLY A 166 -4.40 -13.61 -9.66
CA GLY A 166 -4.40 -14.33 -10.93
C GLY A 166 -3.21 -15.27 -11.13
N ASP A 167 -2.11 -15.06 -10.40
CA ASP A 167 -0.89 -15.87 -10.47
C ASP A 167 -0.82 -16.94 -9.37
N LEU A 168 -1.79 -16.94 -8.43
CA LEU A 168 -1.83 -17.90 -7.33
C LEU A 168 -2.46 -19.22 -7.77
N LYS A 169 -1.86 -20.33 -7.36
CA LYS A 169 -2.37 -21.69 -7.64
C LYS A 169 -3.72 -21.94 -6.96
N ASP A 170 -3.88 -21.50 -5.73
CA ASP A 170 -5.12 -21.60 -4.94
C ASP A 170 -5.37 -20.28 -4.19
N PRO A 171 -6.00 -19.29 -4.85
CA PRO A 171 -6.27 -17.98 -4.22
C PRO A 171 -7.14 -18.08 -2.98
N GLY A 172 -8.14 -18.96 -2.97
CA GLY A 172 -9.08 -19.11 -1.87
C GLY A 172 -8.45 -19.56 -0.55
N ARG A 173 -7.30 -20.25 -0.59
CA ARG A 173 -6.52 -20.63 0.59
C ARG A 173 -5.34 -19.70 0.84
N SER A 174 -4.65 -19.31 -0.23
CA SER A 174 -3.40 -18.55 -0.13
C SER A 174 -3.64 -17.12 0.35
N ILE A 175 -4.70 -16.45 -0.14
CA ILE A 175 -4.99 -15.06 0.25
C ILE A 175 -5.33 -14.96 1.74
N PRO A 176 -6.32 -15.69 2.30
CA PRO A 176 -6.66 -15.54 3.71
C PRO A 176 -5.47 -15.87 4.62
N LYS A 177 -4.81 -16.99 4.35
CA LYS A 177 -3.71 -17.47 5.17
C LYS A 177 -2.51 -16.52 5.12
N GLY A 178 -2.12 -16.11 3.92
CA GLY A 178 -1.00 -15.19 3.72
C GLY A 178 -1.28 -13.81 4.28
N THR A 179 -2.45 -13.24 4.02
CA THR A 179 -2.82 -11.89 4.48
C THR A 179 -2.91 -11.82 6.00
N LEU A 180 -3.59 -12.78 6.63
CA LEU A 180 -3.72 -12.80 8.09
C LEU A 180 -2.37 -13.04 8.77
N MET A 181 -1.58 -14.04 8.30
CA MET A 181 -0.26 -14.30 8.88
C MET A 181 0.66 -13.10 8.73
N ALA A 182 0.76 -12.50 7.55
CA ALA A 182 1.59 -11.31 7.33
C ALA A 182 1.15 -10.14 8.21
N THR A 183 -0.15 -9.91 8.35
CA THR A 183 -0.69 -8.84 9.20
C THR A 183 -0.34 -9.05 10.67
N PHE A 184 -0.51 -10.27 11.22
CA PHE A 184 -0.22 -10.55 12.62
C PHE A 184 1.29 -10.56 12.90
N ILE A 185 2.10 -11.17 12.05
CA ILE A 185 3.57 -11.17 12.20
C ILE A 185 4.09 -9.73 12.13
N GLY A 186 3.65 -8.95 11.13
CA GLY A 186 4.02 -7.55 11.00
C GLY A 186 3.65 -6.74 12.25
N PHE A 187 2.42 -6.91 12.75
CA PHE A 187 1.96 -6.21 13.98
C PHE A 187 2.86 -6.52 15.19
N ILE A 188 3.22 -7.78 15.39
CA ILE A 188 4.11 -8.19 16.48
C ILE A 188 5.49 -7.57 16.30
N ILE A 189 6.07 -7.63 15.08
CA ILE A 189 7.39 -7.07 14.79
C ILE A 189 7.40 -5.56 15.06
N TYR A 190 6.37 -4.81 14.64
CA TYR A 190 6.28 -3.37 14.89
C TYR A 190 6.23 -3.03 16.38
N ILE A 191 5.52 -3.82 17.21
CA ILE A 191 5.53 -3.63 18.66
C ILE A 191 6.96 -3.81 19.20
N PHE A 192 7.65 -4.87 18.81
CA PHE A 192 9.02 -5.11 19.26
C PHE A 192 10.00 -4.05 18.77
N ILE A 193 9.85 -3.53 17.53
CA ILE A 193 10.65 -2.41 17.03
C ILE A 193 10.44 -1.19 17.91
N ALA A 194 9.18 -0.82 18.20
CA ALA A 194 8.86 0.33 19.03
C ALA A 194 9.48 0.20 20.45
N LEU A 195 9.33 -0.97 21.08
CA LEU A 195 9.95 -1.26 22.38
C LEU A 195 11.48 -1.15 22.32
N LYS A 196 12.10 -1.73 21.28
CA LYS A 196 13.55 -1.69 21.10
C LYS A 196 14.06 -0.25 20.92
N LEU A 197 13.37 0.59 20.14
CA LEU A 197 13.73 1.99 19.94
C LEU A 197 13.69 2.77 21.25
N VAL A 198 12.61 2.66 22.00
CA VAL A 198 12.47 3.33 23.31
C VAL A 198 13.54 2.90 24.32
N HIS A 199 13.97 1.63 24.30
CA HIS A 199 15.00 1.13 25.22
C HIS A 199 16.43 1.44 24.76
N SER A 200 16.66 1.74 23.49
CA SER A 200 18.00 1.82 22.91
C SER A 200 18.44 3.25 22.55
N ALA A 201 17.53 4.23 22.57
CA ALA A 201 17.84 5.61 22.20
C ALA A 201 17.14 6.63 23.10
N ARG A 202 17.75 7.81 23.28
CA ARG A 202 17.13 8.91 24.01
C ARG A 202 16.02 9.54 23.17
N PRO A 203 15.00 10.14 23.78
CA PRO A 203 13.95 10.85 23.04
C PRO A 203 14.48 11.92 22.09
N SER A 204 15.54 12.64 22.48
CA SER A 204 16.23 13.63 21.62
C SER A 204 16.79 13.01 20.36
N ASP A 205 17.39 11.81 20.47
CA ASP A 205 18.07 11.13 19.35
C ASP A 205 17.02 10.56 18.38
N LEU A 206 15.89 10.05 18.92
CA LEU A 206 14.74 9.60 18.13
C LEU A 206 14.08 10.72 17.31
N ILE A 207 14.13 11.98 17.79
CA ILE A 207 13.57 13.13 17.08
C ILE A 207 14.53 13.66 16.02
N ASN A 208 15.84 13.70 16.32
CA ASN A 208 16.82 14.41 15.49
C ASN A 208 17.53 13.51 14.46
N ASP A 209 17.57 12.19 14.68
CA ASP A 209 18.23 11.25 13.78
C ASP A 209 17.24 10.32 13.10
N GLN A 210 16.99 10.55 11.81
CA GLN A 210 16.09 9.72 10.99
C GLN A 210 16.61 8.28 10.81
N LEU A 211 17.92 8.08 10.87
CA LEU A 211 18.57 6.77 10.73
C LEU A 211 19.08 6.20 12.07
N ILE A 212 18.48 6.59 13.20
CA ILE A 212 18.89 6.14 14.54
C ILE A 212 19.01 4.61 14.65
N MET A 213 18.22 3.86 13.87
CA MET A 213 18.33 2.40 13.80
C MET A 213 19.73 1.95 13.36
N SER A 214 20.46 2.75 12.57
CA SER A 214 21.84 2.47 12.15
C SER A 214 22.82 2.54 13.30
N GLN A 215 22.55 3.37 14.30
CA GLN A 215 23.36 3.45 15.52
C GLN A 215 23.05 2.32 16.50
N ILE A 216 21.81 1.82 16.50
CA ILE A 216 21.34 0.77 17.40
C ILE A 216 21.75 -0.62 16.90
N ALA A 217 21.61 -0.88 15.59
CA ALA A 217 21.83 -2.21 15.02
C ALA A 217 23.31 -2.62 15.03
N TYR A 218 23.58 -3.88 15.22
CA TYR A 218 24.92 -4.43 15.02
C TYR A 218 25.33 -4.32 13.55
N GLY A 219 26.45 -3.62 13.26
CA GLY A 219 26.84 -3.29 11.88
C GLY A 219 25.82 -2.36 11.15
N GLY A 220 25.08 -1.57 11.92
CA GLY A 220 23.90 -0.84 11.46
C GLY A 220 24.16 0.17 10.36
N TYR A 221 25.33 0.79 10.29
CA TYR A 221 25.67 1.74 9.22
C TYR A 221 25.63 1.14 7.80
N ILE A 222 25.74 -0.18 7.68
CA ILE A 222 25.66 -0.89 6.41
C ILE A 222 24.30 -1.60 6.30
N ILE A 223 23.92 -2.34 7.34
CA ILE A 223 22.77 -3.24 7.25
C ILE A 223 21.42 -2.52 7.25
N ILE A 224 21.30 -1.38 7.96
CA ILE A 224 20.05 -0.62 7.99
C ILE A 224 19.78 0.09 6.67
N PRO A 225 20.72 0.84 6.05
CA PRO A 225 20.51 1.37 4.71
C PRO A 225 20.21 0.29 3.66
N LEU A 226 20.89 -0.86 3.72
CA LEU A 226 20.59 -1.99 2.83
C LEU A 226 19.18 -2.55 3.07
N GLY A 227 18.77 -2.71 4.32
CA GLY A 227 17.43 -3.15 4.69
C GLY A 227 16.35 -2.17 4.23
N LEU A 228 16.60 -0.87 4.41
CA LEU A 228 15.71 0.20 3.96
C LEU A 228 15.59 0.23 2.43
N ALA A 229 16.70 0.18 1.71
CA ALA A 229 16.72 0.10 0.25
C ALA A 229 15.99 -1.15 -0.25
N ALA A 230 16.23 -2.30 0.37
CA ALA A 230 15.58 -3.54 0.01
C ALA A 230 14.06 -3.47 0.25
N SER A 231 13.60 -2.96 1.40
CA SER A 231 12.17 -2.87 1.74
C SER A 231 11.40 -1.93 0.81
N THR A 232 11.98 -0.78 0.51
CA THR A 232 11.36 0.23 -0.35
C THR A 232 11.29 -0.24 -1.81
N ILE A 233 12.35 -0.84 -2.33
CA ILE A 233 12.35 -1.46 -3.69
C ILE A 233 11.33 -2.59 -3.77
N SER A 234 11.25 -3.44 -2.75
CA SER A 234 10.25 -4.51 -2.69
C SER A 234 8.82 -3.97 -2.77
N SER A 235 8.53 -2.94 -1.99
CA SER A 235 7.22 -2.31 -1.96
C SER A 235 6.90 -1.61 -3.30
N ALA A 236 7.88 -0.96 -3.91
CA ALA A 236 7.76 -0.38 -5.25
C ALA A 236 7.48 -1.46 -6.32
N LEU A 237 8.20 -2.59 -6.27
CA LEU A 237 7.96 -3.75 -7.13
C LEU A 237 6.55 -4.30 -6.97
N GLY A 238 6.09 -4.47 -5.72
CA GLY A 238 4.73 -4.91 -5.42
C GLY A 238 3.69 -4.00 -6.08
N SER A 239 3.78 -2.71 -5.84
CA SER A 239 2.82 -1.72 -6.35
C SER A 239 2.85 -1.61 -7.88
N VAL A 240 4.04 -1.61 -8.52
CA VAL A 240 4.15 -1.51 -9.97
C VAL A 240 3.71 -2.77 -10.71
N MET A 241 3.63 -3.92 -10.02
CA MET A 241 3.04 -5.14 -10.58
C MET A 241 1.52 -5.17 -10.45
N VAL A 242 0.97 -4.58 -9.39
CA VAL A 242 -0.48 -4.61 -9.09
C VAL A 242 -1.24 -3.52 -9.83
N ALA A 243 -0.75 -2.27 -9.82
CA ALA A 243 -1.44 -1.12 -10.41
C ALA A 243 -1.85 -1.34 -11.88
N PRO A 244 -0.97 -1.81 -12.78
CA PRO A 244 -1.34 -2.04 -14.17
C PRO A 244 -2.42 -3.11 -14.34
N ARG A 245 -2.44 -4.12 -13.49
CA ARG A 245 -3.46 -5.19 -13.54
C ARG A 245 -4.84 -4.68 -13.14
N THR A 246 -4.90 -3.80 -12.15
CA THR A 246 -6.14 -3.11 -11.78
C THR A 246 -6.64 -2.23 -12.93
N LEU A 247 -5.75 -1.45 -13.56
CA LEU A 247 -6.10 -0.60 -14.69
C LEU A 247 -6.53 -1.39 -15.93
N GLN A 248 -5.87 -2.52 -16.20
CA GLN A 248 -6.29 -3.44 -17.27
C GLN A 248 -7.67 -4.04 -16.99
N ALA A 249 -7.94 -4.45 -15.75
CA ALA A 249 -9.24 -4.99 -15.36
C ALA A 249 -10.37 -3.95 -15.50
N LEU A 250 -10.11 -2.68 -15.17
CA LEU A 250 -11.02 -1.57 -15.46
C LEU A 250 -11.29 -1.42 -16.95
N GLY A 251 -10.27 -1.54 -17.79
CA GLY A 251 -10.42 -1.52 -19.25
C GLY A 251 -11.21 -2.72 -19.79
N LEU A 252 -11.02 -3.92 -19.21
CA LEU A 252 -11.75 -5.14 -19.60
C LEU A 252 -13.26 -5.05 -19.26
N ASP A 253 -13.60 -4.39 -18.18
CA ASP A 253 -14.99 -4.14 -17.77
C ASP A 253 -15.58 -2.89 -18.44
N ASP A 254 -14.88 -2.29 -19.42
CA ASP A 254 -15.27 -1.06 -20.12
C ASP A 254 -15.68 0.07 -19.15
N ALA A 255 -14.88 0.28 -18.09
CA ALA A 255 -15.19 1.21 -17.00
C ALA A 255 -15.14 2.68 -17.45
N PHE A 256 -14.29 3.01 -18.42
CA PHE A 256 -14.10 4.38 -18.88
C PHE A 256 -15.16 4.77 -19.95
N PRO A 257 -15.60 6.05 -19.93
CA PRO A 257 -16.60 6.54 -20.89
C PRO A 257 -16.17 6.44 -22.36
N VAL A 258 -14.85 6.47 -22.61
CA VAL A 258 -14.29 6.50 -23.97
C VAL A 258 -13.89 5.09 -24.39
N PRO A 259 -14.54 4.48 -25.42
CA PRO A 259 -14.24 3.10 -25.85
C PRO A 259 -12.78 2.88 -26.25
N ASN A 260 -12.14 3.88 -26.89
CA ASN A 260 -10.74 3.80 -27.30
C ASN A 260 -9.79 3.67 -26.11
N VAL A 261 -10.10 4.30 -24.95
CA VAL A 261 -9.34 4.17 -23.73
C VAL A 261 -9.42 2.74 -23.20
N ASN A 262 -10.63 2.18 -23.12
CA ASN A 262 -10.83 0.80 -22.71
C ASN A 262 -10.09 -0.18 -23.63
N ASN A 263 -10.20 0.01 -24.95
CA ASN A 263 -9.50 -0.79 -25.96
C ASN A 263 -7.97 -0.71 -25.86
N PHE A 264 -7.44 0.43 -25.46
CA PHE A 264 -6.01 0.62 -25.21
C PHE A 264 -5.57 -0.10 -23.94
N LEU A 265 -6.33 0.05 -22.83
CA LEU A 265 -5.98 -0.47 -21.53
C LEU A 265 -6.07 -1.99 -21.42
N LYS A 266 -7.06 -2.60 -22.07
CA LYS A 266 -7.26 -4.07 -22.04
C LYS A 266 -6.20 -4.87 -22.78
N LYS A 267 -5.38 -4.23 -23.63
CA LYS A 267 -4.35 -4.91 -24.39
C LYS A 267 -3.19 -5.37 -23.50
N GLY A 268 -3.00 -6.69 -23.42
CA GLY A 268 -1.82 -7.33 -22.84
C GLY A 268 -0.81 -7.79 -23.89
N LYS A 269 0.39 -8.21 -23.47
CA LYS A 269 1.37 -8.89 -24.34
C LYS A 269 0.79 -10.23 -24.82
N LYS A 270 0.99 -10.56 -26.10
CA LYS A 270 0.36 -11.73 -26.76
C LYS A 270 0.61 -13.08 -26.04
N GLU A 271 1.79 -13.28 -25.44
CA GLU A 271 2.15 -14.57 -24.83
C GLU A 271 1.83 -14.66 -23.33
N SER A 272 1.93 -13.56 -22.58
CA SER A 272 1.81 -13.56 -21.13
C SER A 272 0.57 -12.81 -20.61
N ASN A 273 -0.16 -12.13 -21.50
CA ASN A 273 -1.26 -11.21 -21.16
C ASN A 273 -0.87 -10.13 -20.11
N GLU A 274 0.43 -9.83 -19.99
CA GLU A 274 0.90 -8.77 -19.11
C GLU A 274 0.43 -7.39 -19.62
N PRO A 275 -0.07 -6.52 -18.72
CA PRO A 275 -0.74 -5.26 -19.06
C PRO A 275 0.24 -4.16 -19.50
N TYR A 276 0.85 -4.28 -20.68
CA TYR A 276 1.90 -3.37 -21.15
C TYR A 276 1.45 -1.90 -21.19
N ASN A 277 0.28 -1.62 -21.80
CA ASN A 277 -0.22 -0.25 -21.94
C ASN A 277 -0.59 0.37 -20.59
N ALA A 278 -1.22 -0.42 -19.71
CA ALA A 278 -1.53 0.02 -18.37
C ALA A 278 -0.25 0.24 -17.54
N SER A 279 0.80 -0.55 -17.76
CA SER A 279 2.11 -0.33 -17.15
C SER A 279 2.75 1.00 -17.56
N LEU A 280 2.63 1.38 -18.83
CA LEU A 280 3.12 2.70 -19.30
C LEU A 280 2.43 3.85 -18.56
N ILE A 281 1.10 3.81 -18.41
CA ILE A 281 0.36 4.84 -17.69
C ILE A 281 0.77 4.87 -16.21
N THR A 282 0.88 3.71 -15.58
CA THR A 282 1.35 3.60 -14.20
C THR A 282 2.72 4.23 -14.01
N ILE A 283 3.66 3.93 -14.91
CA ILE A 283 5.02 4.46 -14.89
C ILE A 283 5.03 5.98 -15.11
N MET A 284 4.23 6.51 -16.03
CA MET A 284 4.13 7.96 -16.25
C MET A 284 3.63 8.69 -15.00
N ILE A 285 2.58 8.16 -14.36
CA ILE A 285 2.06 8.71 -13.10
C ILE A 285 3.15 8.67 -12.02
N ALA A 286 3.81 7.53 -11.85
CA ALA A 286 4.89 7.39 -10.87
C ALA A 286 6.04 8.38 -11.12
N PHE A 287 6.49 8.56 -12.37
CA PHE A 287 7.51 9.56 -12.70
C PHE A 287 7.09 10.99 -12.34
N ALA A 288 5.83 11.35 -12.63
CA ALA A 288 5.32 12.68 -12.28
C ALA A 288 5.39 12.94 -10.77
N PHE A 289 5.01 11.96 -9.94
CA PHE A 289 5.08 12.10 -8.49
C PHE A 289 6.50 11.99 -7.94
N VAL A 290 7.39 11.20 -8.54
CA VAL A 290 8.83 11.18 -8.19
C VAL A 290 9.48 12.55 -8.46
N ALA A 291 9.09 13.23 -9.53
CA ALA A 291 9.58 14.57 -9.83
C ALA A 291 9.16 15.62 -8.78
N VAL A 292 7.99 15.47 -8.16
CA VAL A 292 7.56 16.30 -7.02
C VAL A 292 8.50 16.16 -5.82
N GLY A 293 8.99 14.95 -5.55
CA GLY A 293 10.06 14.66 -4.60
C GLY A 293 9.71 14.80 -3.12
N SER A 294 8.46 15.09 -2.75
CA SER A 294 8.03 15.22 -1.35
C SER A 294 7.35 13.95 -0.85
N VAL A 295 8.02 13.21 0.03
CA VAL A 295 7.49 11.99 0.66
C VAL A 295 6.18 12.27 1.40
N ASN A 296 6.11 13.34 2.19
CA ASN A 296 4.96 13.66 3.03
C ASN A 296 3.70 13.97 2.21
N VAL A 297 3.83 14.78 1.14
CA VAL A 297 2.71 15.11 0.25
C VAL A 297 2.20 13.85 -0.44
N VAL A 298 3.11 13.03 -0.96
CA VAL A 298 2.74 11.77 -1.63
C VAL A 298 2.09 10.80 -0.64
N ALA A 299 2.61 10.69 0.60
CA ALA A 299 2.03 9.87 1.66
C ALA A 299 0.59 10.27 2.00
N SER A 300 0.31 11.56 2.14
CA SER A 300 -1.03 12.06 2.45
C SER A 300 -2.03 11.68 1.33
N ILE A 301 -1.63 11.85 0.07
CA ILE A 301 -2.48 11.53 -1.08
C ILE A 301 -2.79 10.04 -1.14
N ILE A 302 -1.76 9.18 -1.06
CA ILE A 302 -1.97 7.73 -1.14
C ILE A 302 -2.79 7.21 0.03
N SER A 303 -2.62 7.78 1.23
CA SER A 303 -3.36 7.38 2.42
C SER A 303 -4.87 7.57 2.23
N MET A 304 -5.31 8.66 1.59
CA MET A 304 -6.72 8.90 1.31
C MET A 304 -7.31 7.81 0.40
N PHE A 305 -6.63 7.49 -0.69
CA PHE A 305 -7.11 6.45 -1.61
C PHE A 305 -7.09 5.04 -0.98
N PHE A 306 -6.10 4.72 -0.16
CA PHE A 306 -6.08 3.46 0.58
C PHE A 306 -7.22 3.39 1.60
N MET A 307 -7.52 4.48 2.31
CA MET A 307 -8.64 4.52 3.26
C MET A 307 -9.98 4.29 2.58
N VAL A 308 -10.21 4.89 1.40
CA VAL A 308 -11.40 4.64 0.58
C VAL A 308 -11.49 3.15 0.23
N THR A 309 -10.42 2.55 -0.25
CA THR A 309 -10.39 1.13 -0.65
C THR A 309 -10.61 0.20 0.53
N TYR A 310 -9.89 0.41 1.63
CA TYR A 310 -9.98 -0.44 2.83
C TYR A 310 -11.34 -0.31 3.51
N GLY A 311 -11.87 0.91 3.58
CA GLY A 311 -13.23 1.15 4.06
C GLY A 311 -14.27 0.44 3.19
N SER A 312 -14.14 0.51 1.87
CA SER A 312 -15.04 -0.17 0.94
C SER A 312 -15.02 -1.69 1.11
N LEU A 313 -13.85 -2.31 1.27
CA LEU A 313 -13.73 -3.75 1.52
C LEU A 313 -14.38 -4.15 2.85
N CYS A 314 -14.18 -3.35 3.89
CA CYS A 314 -14.84 -3.57 5.18
C CYS A 314 -16.37 -3.42 5.06
N LEU A 315 -16.85 -2.41 4.31
CA LEU A 315 -18.27 -2.22 4.07
C LEU A 315 -18.91 -3.39 3.29
N ILE A 316 -18.20 -3.92 2.27
CA ILE A 316 -18.65 -5.11 1.52
C ILE A 316 -18.81 -6.30 2.45
N SER A 317 -17.80 -6.60 3.27
CA SER A 317 -17.87 -7.71 4.23
C SER A 317 -19.03 -7.51 5.20
N PHE A 318 -19.21 -6.29 5.75
CA PHE A 318 -20.32 -5.95 6.64
C PHE A 318 -21.69 -6.18 5.97
N LEU A 319 -21.91 -5.65 4.77
CA LEU A 319 -23.19 -5.76 4.06
C LEU A 319 -23.51 -7.20 3.67
N ASN A 320 -22.52 -8.00 3.33
CA ASN A 320 -22.70 -9.42 3.01
C ASN A 320 -23.20 -10.25 4.22
N HIS A 321 -22.94 -9.81 5.45
CA HIS A 321 -23.50 -10.46 6.65
C HIS A 321 -25.00 -10.20 6.81
N PHE A 322 -25.52 -9.07 6.34
CA PHE A 322 -26.93 -8.69 6.46
C PHE A 322 -27.73 -8.96 5.20
N GLY A 323 -27.15 -8.74 4.03
CA GLY A 323 -27.79 -9.03 2.74
C GLY A 323 -27.87 -10.51 2.44
N ALA A 324 -27.01 -11.31 3.05
CA ALA A 324 -26.89 -12.76 2.99
C ALA A 324 -27.45 -13.39 1.69
N PRO A 325 -26.95 -12.99 0.49
CA PRO A 325 -27.41 -13.64 -0.74
C PRO A 325 -27.12 -15.14 -0.62
N PRO A 326 -28.00 -16.03 -1.12
CA PRO A 326 -27.82 -17.49 -1.01
C PRO A 326 -26.49 -17.99 -1.56
N SER A 327 -25.86 -17.21 -2.44
CA SER A 327 -24.54 -17.45 -3.04
C SER A 327 -23.37 -17.09 -2.12
N TYR A 328 -23.60 -16.36 -1.02
CA TYR A 328 -22.54 -15.95 -0.11
C TYR A 328 -22.22 -17.06 0.91
N ARG A 329 -21.23 -17.89 0.59
CA ARG A 329 -20.79 -19.02 1.41
C ARG A 329 -19.27 -19.03 1.57
N PRO A 330 -18.68 -18.02 2.25
CA PRO A 330 -17.24 -17.98 2.45
C PRO A 330 -16.79 -19.14 3.34
N SER A 331 -15.63 -19.74 3.02
CA SER A 331 -15.03 -20.79 3.86
C SER A 331 -14.35 -20.22 5.11
N PHE A 332 -13.98 -18.94 5.10
CA PHE A 332 -13.54 -18.17 6.25
C PHE A 332 -14.55 -17.06 6.53
N ARG A 333 -15.10 -17.02 7.73
CA ARG A 333 -16.10 -16.01 8.12
C ARG A 333 -15.61 -15.19 9.30
N SER A 334 -15.56 -13.88 9.13
CA SER A 334 -15.26 -12.92 10.19
C SER A 334 -16.54 -12.50 10.94
N LYS A 335 -16.40 -11.76 12.03
CA LYS A 335 -17.57 -11.16 12.71
C LYS A 335 -17.91 -9.83 12.03
N TRP A 336 -19.19 -9.59 11.75
CA TRP A 336 -19.69 -8.36 11.13
C TRP A 336 -19.23 -7.06 11.87
N VAL A 337 -19.12 -7.13 13.21
CA VAL A 337 -18.68 -6.02 14.04
C VAL A 337 -17.26 -5.59 13.66
N ILE A 338 -16.35 -6.54 13.37
CA ILE A 338 -14.96 -6.23 12.97
C ILE A 338 -14.97 -5.43 11.66
N SER A 339 -15.80 -5.83 10.71
CA SER A 339 -15.93 -5.16 9.41
C SER A 339 -16.57 -3.78 9.56
N LEU A 340 -17.61 -3.62 10.39
CA LEU A 340 -18.21 -2.34 10.68
C LEU A 340 -17.21 -1.38 11.35
N VAL A 341 -16.49 -1.84 12.36
CA VAL A 341 -15.43 -1.06 13.03
C VAL A 341 -14.37 -0.64 12.02
N GLY A 342 -13.93 -1.54 11.14
CA GLY A 342 -12.97 -1.24 10.08
C GLY A 342 -13.45 -0.13 9.13
N PHE A 343 -14.72 -0.19 8.72
CA PHE A 343 -15.34 0.84 7.87
C PHE A 343 -15.40 2.21 8.56
N VAL A 344 -15.96 2.25 9.77
CA VAL A 344 -16.08 3.50 10.54
C VAL A 344 -14.72 4.12 10.84
N PHE A 345 -13.75 3.29 11.24
CA PHE A 345 -12.37 3.76 11.48
C PHE A 345 -11.71 4.27 10.21
N SER A 346 -11.92 3.65 9.05
CA SER A 346 -11.34 4.15 7.79
C SER A 346 -11.83 5.56 7.48
N ILE A 347 -13.13 5.83 7.64
CA ILE A 347 -13.68 7.18 7.43
C ILE A 347 -13.15 8.15 8.49
N TYR A 348 -13.19 7.76 9.77
CA TYR A 348 -12.71 8.60 10.87
C TYR A 348 -11.24 9.00 10.68
N LEU A 349 -10.37 8.04 10.38
CA LEU A 349 -8.95 8.29 10.18
C LEU A 349 -8.69 9.16 8.95
N MET A 350 -9.46 9.01 7.88
CA MET A 350 -9.36 9.85 6.70
C MET A 350 -9.44 11.34 7.04
N PHE A 351 -10.43 11.72 7.88
CA PHE A 351 -10.60 13.09 8.33
C PHE A 351 -9.58 13.54 9.39
N LYS A 352 -9.07 12.60 10.18
CA LYS A 352 -8.05 12.91 11.20
C LYS A 352 -6.64 13.04 10.63
N ILE A 353 -6.34 12.32 9.54
CA ILE A 353 -5.06 12.44 8.84
C ILE A 353 -4.94 13.82 8.18
N ASP A 354 -5.90 14.16 7.32
CA ASP A 354 -5.97 15.46 6.67
C ASP A 354 -7.39 15.73 6.16
N THR A 355 -8.06 16.68 6.76
CA THR A 355 -9.45 17.01 6.43
C THR A 355 -9.58 17.55 4.99
N VAL A 356 -8.60 18.31 4.50
CA VAL A 356 -8.65 18.91 3.16
C VAL A 356 -8.49 17.82 2.10
N TYR A 357 -7.46 16.98 2.23
CA TYR A 357 -7.27 15.85 1.31
C TYR A 357 -8.43 14.85 1.38
N ALA A 358 -9.03 14.64 2.56
CA ALA A 358 -10.21 13.77 2.72
C ALA A 358 -11.41 14.31 1.94
N LEU A 359 -11.70 15.62 2.08
CA LEU A 359 -12.79 16.25 1.31
C LEU A 359 -12.53 16.22 -0.20
N VAL A 360 -11.30 16.51 -0.63
CA VAL A 360 -10.91 16.43 -2.06
C VAL A 360 -11.10 15.00 -2.57
N ALA A 361 -10.69 13.98 -1.82
CA ALA A 361 -10.87 12.59 -2.23
C ALA A 361 -12.36 12.22 -2.34
N ILE A 362 -13.20 12.62 -1.38
CA ILE A 362 -14.65 12.36 -1.43
C ILE A 362 -15.30 13.06 -2.64
N VAL A 363 -14.98 14.34 -2.87
CA VAL A 363 -15.50 15.08 -4.02
C VAL A 363 -15.07 14.40 -5.33
N LEU A 364 -13.79 14.02 -5.43
CA LEU A 364 -13.28 13.30 -6.60
C LEU A 364 -14.04 11.98 -6.83
N MET A 365 -14.29 11.21 -5.76
CA MET A 365 -15.05 9.96 -5.85
C MET A 365 -16.49 10.20 -6.32
N ILE A 366 -17.16 11.23 -5.82
CA ILE A 366 -18.52 11.61 -6.23
C ILE A 366 -18.52 12.02 -7.70
N VAL A 367 -17.57 12.82 -8.14
CA VAL A 367 -17.43 13.25 -9.55
C VAL A 367 -17.19 12.06 -10.46
N LEU A 368 -16.24 11.19 -10.11
CA LEU A 368 -15.93 9.98 -10.87
C LEU A 368 -17.16 9.06 -10.98
N TYR A 369 -17.86 8.83 -9.87
CA TYR A 369 -19.09 8.05 -9.88
C TYR A 369 -20.15 8.66 -10.78
N SER A 370 -20.37 9.98 -10.67
CA SER A 370 -21.39 10.69 -11.47
C SER A 370 -21.08 10.63 -12.97
N VAL A 371 -19.81 10.79 -13.34
CA VAL A 371 -19.36 10.66 -14.75
C VAL A 371 -19.58 9.24 -15.25
N ILE A 372 -19.12 8.23 -14.51
CA ILE A 372 -19.27 6.82 -14.91
C ILE A 372 -20.75 6.43 -15.01
N ALA A 373 -21.56 6.81 -14.03
CA ALA A 373 -23.00 6.53 -14.01
C ALA A 373 -23.74 7.22 -15.15
N TYR A 374 -23.34 8.46 -15.50
CA TYR A 374 -23.94 9.20 -16.63
C TYR A 374 -23.69 8.52 -17.97
N TYR A 375 -22.49 8.02 -18.21
CA TYR A 375 -22.14 7.34 -19.46
C TYR A 375 -22.65 5.89 -19.53
N HIS A 376 -22.84 5.24 -18.40
CA HIS A 376 -23.29 3.84 -18.31
C HIS A 376 -24.70 3.71 -17.69
N LYS A 377 -25.65 4.52 -18.18
CA LYS A 377 -27.05 4.55 -17.68
C LYS A 377 -27.75 3.19 -17.68
N GLU A 378 -27.40 2.30 -18.61
CA GLU A 378 -28.00 0.97 -18.73
C GLU A 378 -27.47 -0.04 -17.70
N ARG A 379 -26.39 0.27 -17.00
CA ARG A 379 -25.83 -0.60 -15.97
C ARG A 379 -26.66 -0.49 -14.70
N LYS A 380 -27.12 -1.63 -14.18
CA LYS A 380 -27.79 -1.65 -12.88
C LYS A 380 -26.86 -1.12 -11.81
N GLY A 381 -27.26 -0.08 -11.10
CA GLY A 381 -26.54 0.51 -9.98
C GLY A 381 -26.71 -0.29 -8.68
N LEU A 382 -26.85 0.41 -7.55
CA LEU A 382 -27.08 -0.20 -6.22
C LEU A 382 -28.25 -1.20 -6.16
N GLU A 383 -29.24 -1.10 -7.06
CA GLU A 383 -30.35 -2.04 -7.16
C GLU A 383 -29.89 -3.51 -7.41
N ALA A 384 -28.72 -3.70 -8.00
CA ALA A 384 -28.17 -5.03 -8.22
C ALA A 384 -27.80 -5.75 -6.90
N ILE A 385 -27.52 -4.99 -5.85
CA ILE A 385 -27.15 -5.52 -4.53
C ILE A 385 -28.36 -6.02 -3.76
N PHE A 386 -29.52 -5.34 -3.94
CA PHE A 386 -30.73 -5.63 -3.18
C PHE A 386 -31.71 -6.57 -3.91
N ARG A 387 -31.44 -6.92 -5.18
CA ARG A 387 -32.30 -7.80 -5.99
C ARG A 387 -31.71 -9.21 -6.24
N SER A 388 -30.52 -9.49 -5.73
CA SER A 388 -29.93 -10.84 -5.74
C SER A 388 -30.21 -11.54 -4.42
#